data_6c61036fc4a31cf764da26431cd670d8
#
_entry.id   6c61036fc4a31cf764da26431cd670d8
#
_cell.length_a   1.000
_cell.length_b   1.000
_cell.length_c   1.000
_cell.angle_alpha   90.00
_cell.angle_beta   90.00
_cell.angle_gamma   90.00
#
_symmetry.space_group_name_H-M   'P 1'
#
loop_
_entity.id
_entity.type
_entity.pdbx_description
1 polymer ?
#
loop_
_entity_poly.entity_id
_entity_poly.type
_entity_poly.pdbx_seq_one_letter_code
_entity_poly.pdbx_strand_id
1 'polypeptide(L)'
;MKTHILWDIDGTLVRNSRDGAAVYVDAFTRVTGAAPRHFIANPHGMTEGQLLTELLELNGHPAAMLDDVLTELDARTRALQHTGFVREAVAGGQNALQKVANRGWTNALLTGNGPQHSRVKLLAAGYSTHDFDWEKSFFGDRSPNRPHLTSLVAPHLGDGTHVIIGDTPNDGLAADSASLPFIAVATGAYTAAELRGTNAVLVVDDLVRGLDDLLGTIAELNRRG
;
A
#
# COMPACT_ATOMS: atom_id res chain seq x y z
N MET A 1 -2.79 -17.23 19.14
CA MET A 1 -3.47 -16.07 18.51
C MET A 1 -3.13 -15.98 17.04
N LYS A 2 -4.05 -15.45 16.19
CA LYS A 2 -3.77 -15.17 14.79
C LYS A 2 -2.98 -13.87 14.69
N THR A 3 -1.96 -13.84 13.86
CA THR A 3 -1.15 -12.63 13.62
C THR A 3 -1.20 -12.31 12.14
N HIS A 4 -1.65 -11.11 11.79
CA HIS A 4 -1.75 -10.62 10.43
C HIS A 4 -0.81 -9.43 10.25
N ILE A 5 0.05 -9.52 9.26
CA ILE A 5 0.95 -8.45 8.85
C ILE A 5 0.36 -7.80 7.61
N LEU A 6 0.02 -6.54 7.75
CA LEU A 6 -0.65 -5.73 6.73
C LEU A 6 0.40 -4.86 6.05
N TRP A 7 0.84 -5.30 4.89
CA TRP A 7 1.90 -4.63 4.11
C TRP A 7 1.31 -3.56 3.19
N ASP A 8 1.89 -2.37 3.21
CA ASP A 8 1.77 -1.47 2.07
C ASP A 8 2.63 -1.97 0.89
N ILE A 9 2.39 -1.43 -0.30
CA ILE A 9 3.08 -1.86 -1.52
C ILE A 9 4.12 -0.83 -1.96
N ASP A 10 3.68 0.41 -2.27
CA ASP A 10 4.53 1.42 -2.91
C ASP A 10 5.49 2.05 -1.91
N GLY A 11 6.78 1.83 -2.07
CA GLY A 11 7.82 2.25 -1.13
C GLY A 11 8.12 1.23 -0.04
N THR A 12 7.24 0.25 0.19
CA THR A 12 7.38 -0.79 1.23
C THR A 12 7.82 -2.14 0.65
N LEU A 13 7.10 -2.68 -0.32
CA LEU A 13 7.43 -3.92 -1.02
C LEU A 13 7.97 -3.66 -2.42
N VAL A 14 7.43 -2.65 -3.10
CA VAL A 14 7.79 -2.26 -4.47
C VAL A 14 8.36 -0.85 -4.46
N ARG A 15 9.52 -0.64 -5.06
CA ARG A 15 10.13 0.69 -5.13
C ARG A 15 9.23 1.68 -5.87
N ASN A 16 9.17 2.90 -5.34
CA ASN A 16 8.52 4.01 -6.03
C ASN A 16 9.17 4.27 -7.39
N SER A 17 8.37 4.54 -8.41
CA SER A 17 8.86 4.87 -9.75
C SER A 17 8.02 5.97 -10.38
N ARG A 18 8.68 6.84 -11.15
CA ARG A 18 7.99 7.92 -11.89
C ARG A 18 7.03 7.36 -12.95
N ASP A 19 7.35 6.23 -13.55
CA ASP A 19 6.54 5.60 -14.58
C ASP A 19 5.22 5.04 -14.02
N GLY A 20 5.13 4.83 -12.70
CA GLY A 20 3.91 4.40 -12.04
C GLY A 20 2.72 5.38 -12.21
N ALA A 21 2.99 6.67 -12.44
CA ALA A 21 1.95 7.67 -12.64
C ALA A 21 1.31 7.62 -14.04
N ALA A 22 1.99 7.06 -15.04
CA ALA A 22 1.53 7.07 -16.43
C ALA A 22 0.19 6.37 -16.63
N VAL A 23 -0.06 5.28 -15.92
CA VAL A 23 -1.30 4.51 -16.02
C VAL A 23 -2.51 5.31 -15.53
N TYR A 24 -2.34 6.13 -14.48
CA TYR A 24 -3.38 7.03 -13.97
C TYR A 24 -3.72 8.15 -14.97
N VAL A 25 -2.67 8.74 -15.57
CA VAL A 25 -2.83 9.77 -16.60
C VAL A 25 -3.53 9.22 -17.84
N ASP A 26 -3.22 8.00 -18.26
CA ASP A 26 -3.86 7.35 -19.41
C ASP A 26 -5.34 7.05 -19.11
N ALA A 27 -5.65 6.49 -17.94
CA ALA A 27 -7.03 6.23 -17.52
C ALA A 27 -7.86 7.53 -17.43
N PHE A 28 -7.32 8.55 -16.76
CA PHE A 28 -7.94 9.87 -16.66
C PHE A 28 -8.22 10.46 -18.06
N THR A 29 -7.21 10.46 -18.94
CA THR A 29 -7.31 11.04 -20.29
C THR A 29 -8.40 10.38 -21.13
N ARG A 30 -8.53 9.06 -21.04
CA ARG A 30 -9.53 8.30 -21.80
C ARG A 30 -10.95 8.61 -21.37
N VAL A 31 -11.16 8.79 -20.08
CA VAL A 31 -12.50 9.06 -19.52
C VAL A 31 -12.89 10.53 -19.72
N THR A 32 -11.94 11.45 -19.50
CA THR A 32 -12.23 12.90 -19.56
C THR A 32 -12.03 13.52 -20.93
N GLY A 33 -11.38 12.80 -21.85
CA GLY A 33 -11.07 13.29 -23.20
C GLY A 33 -9.80 14.16 -23.31
N ALA A 34 -9.15 14.51 -22.18
CA ALA A 34 -7.94 15.31 -22.17
C ALA A 34 -7.01 14.92 -21.00
N ALA A 35 -5.71 15.06 -21.18
CA ALA A 35 -4.74 14.82 -20.10
C ALA A 35 -4.92 15.84 -18.97
N PRO A 36 -4.67 15.44 -17.69
CA PRO A 36 -4.75 16.36 -16.58
C PRO A 36 -3.73 17.50 -16.74
N ARG A 37 -4.16 18.72 -16.43
CA ARG A 37 -3.31 19.92 -16.45
C ARG A 37 -2.70 20.21 -15.08
N HIS A 38 -3.35 19.77 -14.03
CA HIS A 38 -2.95 19.96 -12.65
C HIS A 38 -2.80 18.61 -11.98
N PHE A 39 -1.77 18.48 -11.15
CA PHE A 39 -1.41 17.23 -10.49
C PHE A 39 -1.36 17.42 -8.96
N ILE A 40 -1.61 16.36 -8.22
CA ILE A 40 -1.45 16.35 -6.77
C ILE A 40 0.04 16.45 -6.42
N ALA A 41 0.40 17.41 -5.59
CA ALA A 41 1.81 17.70 -5.27
C ALA A 41 2.49 16.57 -4.49
N ASN A 42 1.78 15.92 -3.58
CA ASN A 42 2.29 14.80 -2.78
C ASN A 42 1.26 13.66 -2.72
N PRO A 43 1.29 12.71 -3.67
CA PRO A 43 0.34 11.60 -3.71
C PRO A 43 0.75 10.41 -2.82
N HIS A 44 1.91 10.47 -2.14
CA HIS A 44 2.42 9.35 -1.37
C HIS A 44 1.50 8.98 -0.20
N GLY A 45 1.15 7.70 -0.11
CA GLY A 45 0.27 7.15 0.91
C GLY A 45 -1.23 7.49 0.73
N MET A 46 -1.63 8.13 -0.38
CA MET A 46 -3.03 8.31 -0.73
C MET A 46 -3.65 7.01 -1.22
N THR A 47 -4.97 6.89 -1.07
CA THR A 47 -5.73 5.83 -1.74
C THR A 47 -6.00 6.21 -3.19
N GLU A 48 -6.18 5.23 -4.08
CA GLU A 48 -6.55 5.49 -5.48
C GLU A 48 -7.87 6.24 -5.57
N GLY A 49 -8.84 5.89 -4.74
CA GLY A 49 -10.11 6.61 -4.66
C GLY A 49 -9.94 8.08 -4.32
N GLN A 50 -9.11 8.40 -3.32
CA GLN A 50 -8.79 9.77 -2.97
C GLN A 50 -8.03 10.48 -4.09
N LEU A 51 -6.93 9.89 -4.56
CA LEU A 51 -6.07 10.45 -5.60
C LEU A 51 -6.85 10.82 -6.86
N LEU A 52 -7.68 9.89 -7.36
CA LEU A 52 -8.43 10.09 -8.58
C LEU A 52 -9.59 11.07 -8.40
N THR A 53 -10.25 11.06 -7.24
CA THR A 53 -11.28 12.06 -6.92
C THR A 53 -10.69 13.46 -6.92
N GLU A 54 -9.60 13.68 -6.18
CA GLU A 54 -8.93 14.98 -6.12
C GLU A 54 -8.37 15.40 -7.49
N LEU A 55 -7.83 14.44 -8.27
CA LEU A 55 -7.34 14.73 -9.61
C LEU A 55 -8.46 15.18 -10.56
N LEU A 56 -9.63 14.54 -10.51
CA LEU A 56 -10.82 14.94 -11.27
C LEU A 56 -11.25 16.36 -10.90
N GLU A 57 -11.46 16.63 -9.61
CA GLU A 57 -11.90 17.93 -9.12
C GLU A 57 -10.91 19.07 -9.45
N LEU A 58 -9.61 18.80 -9.27
CA LEU A 58 -8.53 19.75 -9.56
C LEU A 58 -8.48 20.16 -11.06
N ASN A 59 -8.98 19.27 -11.92
CA ASN A 59 -9.05 19.51 -13.36
C ASN A 59 -10.47 19.88 -13.87
N GLY A 60 -11.41 20.21 -12.96
CA GLY A 60 -12.74 20.67 -13.29
C GLY A 60 -13.73 19.60 -13.74
N HIS A 61 -13.46 18.34 -13.40
CA HIS A 61 -14.34 17.21 -13.68
C HIS A 61 -15.10 16.79 -12.40
N PRO A 62 -16.35 16.30 -12.52
CA PRO A 62 -17.12 15.87 -11.37
C PRO A 62 -16.56 14.57 -10.77
N ALA A 63 -16.54 14.47 -9.44
CA ALA A 63 -16.14 13.25 -8.70
C ALA A 63 -16.97 12.01 -9.09
N ALA A 64 -18.20 12.20 -9.62
CA ALA A 64 -19.03 11.12 -10.13
C ALA A 64 -18.41 10.31 -11.27
N MET A 65 -17.37 10.81 -11.93
CA MET A 65 -16.61 10.08 -12.95
C MET A 65 -15.60 9.08 -12.36
N LEU A 66 -15.45 9.01 -11.04
CA LEU A 66 -14.46 8.14 -10.38
C LEU A 66 -14.59 6.67 -10.82
N ASP A 67 -15.81 6.11 -10.84
CA ASP A 67 -16.02 4.71 -11.21
C ASP A 67 -15.60 4.40 -12.65
N ASP A 68 -15.82 5.34 -13.57
CA ASP A 68 -15.38 5.19 -14.96
C ASP A 68 -13.84 5.23 -15.05
N VAL A 69 -13.18 6.13 -14.30
CA VAL A 69 -11.72 6.22 -14.27
C VAL A 69 -11.11 4.99 -13.62
N LEU A 70 -11.67 4.47 -12.53
CA LEU A 70 -11.22 3.22 -11.90
C LEU A 70 -11.38 2.01 -12.84
N THR A 71 -12.48 1.94 -13.58
CA THR A 71 -12.71 0.88 -14.58
C THR A 71 -11.65 0.92 -15.68
N GLU A 72 -11.35 2.12 -16.20
CA GLU A 72 -10.32 2.28 -17.22
C GLU A 72 -8.91 2.03 -16.64
N LEU A 73 -8.63 2.44 -15.39
CA LEU A 73 -7.39 2.16 -14.70
C LEU A 73 -7.14 0.65 -14.59
N ASP A 74 -8.16 -0.11 -14.20
CA ASP A 74 -8.09 -1.57 -14.15
C ASP A 74 -7.80 -2.19 -15.51
N ALA A 75 -8.44 -1.69 -16.57
CA ALA A 75 -8.21 -2.16 -17.93
C ALA A 75 -6.77 -1.88 -18.40
N ARG A 76 -6.26 -0.65 -18.16
CA ARG A 76 -4.88 -0.26 -18.48
C ARG A 76 -3.86 -1.07 -17.69
N THR A 77 -4.12 -1.25 -16.40
CA THR A 77 -3.25 -2.04 -15.52
C THR A 77 -3.15 -3.49 -15.98
N ARG A 78 -4.27 -4.12 -16.37
CA ARG A 78 -4.24 -5.48 -16.95
C ARG A 78 -3.42 -5.54 -18.23
N ALA A 79 -3.52 -4.54 -19.10
CA ALA A 79 -2.76 -4.49 -20.34
C ALA A 79 -1.24 -4.45 -20.09
N LEU A 80 -0.78 -3.84 -19.00
CA LEU A 80 0.64 -3.80 -18.63
C LEU A 80 1.26 -5.19 -18.46
N GLN A 81 0.50 -6.20 -18.03
CA GLN A 81 1.00 -7.58 -17.88
C GLN A 81 1.55 -8.17 -19.18
N HIS A 82 1.11 -7.66 -20.34
CA HIS A 82 1.49 -8.15 -21.66
C HIS A 82 2.55 -7.28 -22.35
N THR A 83 3.06 -6.23 -21.67
CA THR A 83 4.02 -5.29 -22.27
C THR A 83 5.46 -5.46 -21.80
N GLY A 84 5.75 -6.47 -20.97
CA GLY A 84 7.05 -6.59 -20.31
C GLY A 84 7.25 -5.56 -19.20
N PHE A 85 6.18 -5.04 -18.63
CA PHE A 85 6.21 -4.12 -17.50
C PHE A 85 6.93 -4.74 -16.31
N VAL A 86 7.98 -4.08 -15.85
CA VAL A 86 8.83 -4.51 -14.74
C VAL A 86 8.82 -3.45 -13.65
N ARG A 87 8.80 -3.89 -12.40
CA ARG A 87 8.98 -3.08 -11.21
C ARG A 87 10.15 -3.62 -10.39
N GLU A 88 10.76 -2.77 -9.62
CA GLU A 88 11.83 -3.17 -8.71
C GLU A 88 11.27 -3.50 -7.33
N ALA A 89 11.59 -4.69 -6.81
CA ALA A 89 11.27 -5.04 -5.43
C ALA A 89 12.13 -4.23 -4.45
N VAL A 90 11.57 -3.89 -3.32
CA VAL A 90 12.37 -3.39 -2.19
C VAL A 90 13.26 -4.52 -1.67
N ALA A 91 14.55 -4.19 -1.48
CA ALA A 91 15.52 -5.17 -1.00
C ALA A 91 15.10 -5.77 0.35
N GLY A 92 15.11 -7.10 0.44
CA GLY A 92 14.68 -7.83 1.63
C GLY A 92 13.18 -8.14 1.70
N GLY A 93 12.34 -7.53 0.84
CA GLY A 93 10.88 -7.71 0.88
C GLY A 93 10.45 -9.17 0.76
N GLN A 94 10.92 -9.91 -0.25
CA GLN A 94 10.60 -11.33 -0.42
C GLN A 94 11.04 -12.18 0.78
N ASN A 95 12.24 -11.92 1.32
CA ASN A 95 12.73 -12.60 2.51
C ASN A 95 11.88 -12.29 3.76
N ALA A 96 11.43 -11.04 3.90
CA ALA A 96 10.54 -10.64 4.98
C ALA A 96 9.21 -11.39 4.95
N LEU A 97 8.56 -11.48 3.78
CA LEU A 97 7.33 -12.25 3.60
C LEU A 97 7.51 -13.73 3.97
N GLN A 98 8.61 -14.34 3.51
CA GLN A 98 8.92 -15.73 3.82
C GLN A 98 9.16 -15.95 5.32
N LYS A 99 9.90 -15.03 5.98
CA LYS A 99 10.16 -15.12 7.43
C LYS A 99 8.90 -14.93 8.27
N VAL A 100 7.97 -14.10 7.84
CA VAL A 100 6.63 -13.93 8.43
C VAL A 100 5.85 -15.25 8.30
N ALA A 101 5.74 -15.80 7.09
CA ALA A 101 5.03 -17.05 6.84
C ALA A 101 5.62 -18.24 7.63
N ASN A 102 6.95 -18.33 7.74
CA ASN A 102 7.63 -19.38 8.51
C ASN A 102 7.35 -19.32 10.03
N ARG A 103 6.82 -18.18 10.55
CA ARG A 103 6.34 -18.06 11.94
C ARG A 103 4.86 -18.42 12.11
N GLY A 104 4.20 -18.84 11.02
CA GLY A 104 2.76 -19.11 11.01
C GLY A 104 1.92 -17.81 11.05
N TRP A 105 2.51 -16.66 10.72
CA TRP A 105 1.81 -15.39 10.59
C TRP A 105 1.33 -15.21 9.15
N THR A 106 0.25 -14.47 8.98
CA THR A 106 -0.37 -14.25 7.68
C THR A 106 0.15 -12.93 7.08
N ASN A 107 0.67 -12.97 5.87
CA ASN A 107 0.88 -11.78 5.07
C ASN A 107 -0.43 -11.37 4.39
N ALA A 108 -0.84 -10.14 4.55
CA ALA A 108 -1.95 -9.52 3.87
C ALA A 108 -1.53 -8.11 3.40
N LEU A 109 -2.36 -7.46 2.61
CA LEU A 109 -2.08 -6.13 2.09
C LEU A 109 -2.98 -5.09 2.76
N LEU A 110 -2.42 -3.92 3.04
CA LEU A 110 -3.16 -2.70 3.34
C LEU A 110 -2.58 -1.58 2.49
N THR A 111 -3.16 -1.35 1.33
CA THR A 111 -2.58 -0.46 0.33
C THR A 111 -3.58 0.54 -0.22
N GLY A 112 -3.10 1.71 -0.60
CA GLY A 112 -3.91 2.69 -1.33
C GLY A 112 -4.33 2.24 -2.72
N ASN A 113 -3.65 1.24 -3.28
CA ASN A 113 -3.94 0.71 -4.61
C ASN A 113 -5.23 -0.12 -4.63
N GLY A 114 -5.85 -0.23 -5.80
CA GLY A 114 -6.89 -1.21 -6.07
C GLY A 114 -6.32 -2.64 -6.19
N PRO A 115 -7.19 -3.67 -6.09
CA PRO A 115 -6.75 -5.07 -6.09
C PRO A 115 -6.05 -5.48 -7.39
N GLN A 116 -6.53 -5.02 -8.55
CA GLN A 116 -5.93 -5.33 -9.84
C GLN A 116 -4.54 -4.67 -9.99
N HIS A 117 -4.42 -3.40 -9.59
CA HIS A 117 -3.17 -2.66 -9.64
C HIS A 117 -2.12 -3.26 -8.69
N SER A 118 -2.52 -3.61 -7.47
CA SER A 118 -1.67 -4.33 -6.50
C SER A 118 -1.12 -5.62 -7.07
N ARG A 119 -1.98 -6.43 -7.70
CA ARG A 119 -1.59 -7.71 -8.31
C ARG A 119 -0.53 -7.51 -9.40
N VAL A 120 -0.76 -6.55 -10.31
CA VAL A 120 0.17 -6.30 -11.42
C VAL A 120 1.50 -5.74 -10.92
N LYS A 121 1.50 -4.82 -9.97
CA LYS A 121 2.73 -4.27 -9.37
C LYS A 121 3.57 -5.36 -8.69
N LEU A 122 2.93 -6.20 -7.87
CA LEU A 122 3.62 -7.28 -7.14
C LEU A 122 4.22 -8.31 -8.10
N LEU A 123 3.45 -8.77 -9.10
CA LEU A 123 3.96 -9.69 -10.12
C LEU A 123 5.12 -9.09 -10.91
N ALA A 124 5.01 -7.82 -11.31
CA ALA A 124 6.06 -7.11 -12.05
C ALA A 124 7.35 -6.92 -11.23
N ALA A 125 7.24 -6.92 -9.89
CA ALA A 125 8.37 -6.87 -8.96
C ALA A 125 8.88 -8.27 -8.55
N GLY A 126 8.34 -9.35 -9.14
CA GLY A 126 8.78 -10.72 -8.89
C GLY A 126 8.22 -11.37 -7.62
N TYR A 127 7.19 -10.78 -6.99
CA TYR A 127 6.46 -11.44 -5.91
C TYR A 127 5.45 -12.45 -6.45
N SER A 128 5.19 -13.50 -5.70
CA SER A 128 4.06 -14.39 -5.94
C SER A 128 2.79 -13.82 -5.32
N THR A 129 1.69 -13.88 -6.05
CA THR A 129 0.38 -13.52 -5.48
C THR A 129 -0.07 -14.50 -4.38
N HIS A 130 0.51 -15.69 -4.33
CA HIS A 130 0.27 -16.70 -3.28
C HIS A 130 0.98 -16.36 -1.96
N ASP A 131 1.89 -15.38 -1.94
CA ASP A 131 2.55 -14.94 -0.72
C ASP A 131 1.60 -14.14 0.20
N PHE A 132 0.40 -13.77 -0.29
CA PHE A 132 -0.56 -12.93 0.39
C PHE A 132 -1.94 -13.58 0.51
N ASP A 133 -2.59 -13.35 1.64
CA ASP A 133 -4.01 -13.66 1.84
C ASP A 133 -4.86 -12.49 1.30
N TRP A 134 -5.39 -12.65 0.09
CA TRP A 134 -6.18 -11.63 -0.59
C TRP A 134 -7.55 -11.38 0.05
N GLU A 135 -8.12 -12.38 0.74
CA GLU A 135 -9.39 -12.23 1.45
C GLU A 135 -9.24 -11.38 2.71
N LYS A 136 -8.02 -11.31 3.26
CA LYS A 136 -7.66 -10.51 4.42
C LYS A 136 -6.93 -9.22 4.05
N SER A 137 -6.91 -8.88 2.77
CA SER A 137 -6.27 -7.69 2.25
C SER A 137 -7.27 -6.56 2.03
N PHE A 138 -6.79 -5.32 2.18
CA PHE A 138 -7.60 -4.11 2.09
C PHE A 138 -7.04 -3.20 1.01
N PHE A 139 -7.92 -2.71 0.12
CA PHE A 139 -7.57 -1.97 -1.07
C PHE A 139 -8.25 -0.61 -1.10
N GLY A 140 -7.55 0.39 -1.64
CA GLY A 140 -7.95 1.78 -1.55
C GLY A 140 -8.63 2.35 -2.80
N ASP A 141 -8.93 1.52 -3.81
CA ASP A 141 -9.55 1.98 -5.05
C ASP A 141 -10.86 2.77 -4.83
N ARG A 142 -11.68 2.36 -3.85
CA ARG A 142 -12.95 3.01 -3.51
C ARG A 142 -12.95 3.69 -2.14
N SER A 143 -11.82 3.74 -1.46
CA SER A 143 -11.72 4.39 -0.15
C SER A 143 -11.40 5.89 -0.30
N PRO A 144 -12.16 6.77 0.36
CA PRO A 144 -11.96 8.22 0.28
C PRO A 144 -10.65 8.68 0.92
N ASN A 145 -10.07 7.87 1.80
CA ASN A 145 -8.77 8.13 2.43
C ASN A 145 -8.25 6.89 3.16
N ARG A 146 -7.00 6.94 3.58
CA ARG A 146 -6.31 5.84 4.26
C ARG A 146 -6.94 5.50 5.63
N PRO A 147 -7.29 6.45 6.52
CA PRO A 147 -7.99 6.15 7.77
C PRO A 147 -9.32 5.39 7.59
N HIS A 148 -10.12 5.78 6.59
CA HIS A 148 -11.36 5.05 6.26
C HIS A 148 -11.05 3.59 5.88
N LEU A 149 -10.06 3.35 5.01
CA LEU A 149 -9.63 2.00 4.62
C LEU A 149 -9.22 1.19 5.86
N THR A 150 -8.42 1.79 6.73
CA THR A 150 -7.88 1.10 7.91
C THR A 150 -8.96 0.80 8.96
N SER A 151 -10.01 1.61 9.05
CA SER A 151 -11.14 1.36 9.96
C SER A 151 -11.86 0.04 9.69
N LEU A 152 -11.70 -0.53 8.51
CA LEU A 152 -12.29 -1.82 8.11
C LEU A 152 -11.48 -3.03 8.61
N VAL A 153 -10.23 -2.83 9.04
CA VAL A 153 -9.30 -3.93 9.37
C VAL A 153 -9.77 -4.73 10.56
N ALA A 154 -9.88 -4.11 11.73
CA ALA A 154 -10.21 -4.83 12.96
C ALA A 154 -11.58 -5.55 12.91
N PRO A 155 -12.67 -4.91 12.43
CA PRO A 155 -13.96 -5.59 12.28
C PRO A 155 -13.90 -6.79 11.32
N HIS A 156 -13.05 -6.74 10.29
CA HIS A 156 -12.96 -7.81 9.29
C HIS A 156 -12.08 -8.97 9.75
N LEU A 157 -10.95 -8.67 10.39
CA LEU A 157 -9.98 -9.69 10.81
C LEU A 157 -10.33 -10.32 12.17
N GLY A 158 -11.14 -9.64 12.97
CA GLY A 158 -11.53 -10.10 14.29
C GLY A 158 -10.38 -10.08 15.31
N ASP A 159 -10.43 -10.94 16.31
CA ASP A 159 -9.43 -11.01 17.38
C ASP A 159 -8.07 -11.49 16.86
N GLY A 160 -7.00 -10.89 17.36
CA GLY A 160 -5.62 -11.22 17.02
C GLY A 160 -4.70 -10.01 17.01
N THR A 161 -3.45 -10.26 16.65
CA THR A 161 -2.46 -9.20 16.48
C THR A 161 -2.45 -8.75 15.02
N HIS A 162 -2.72 -7.48 14.78
CA HIS A 162 -2.67 -6.87 13.45
C HIS A 162 -1.60 -5.79 13.47
N VAL A 163 -0.63 -5.88 12.57
CA VAL A 163 0.50 -4.93 12.50
C VAL A 163 0.56 -4.35 11.10
N ILE A 164 0.58 -3.02 11.00
CA ILE A 164 0.74 -2.31 9.73
C ILE A 164 2.24 -2.08 9.50
N ILE A 165 2.70 -2.37 8.27
CA ILE A 165 4.04 -2.05 7.81
C ILE A 165 3.93 -1.15 6.58
N GLY A 166 4.52 0.05 6.64
CA GLY A 166 4.45 1.05 5.59
C GLY A 166 5.64 2.01 5.65
N ASP A 167 5.77 2.86 4.63
CA ASP A 167 6.88 3.79 4.47
C ASP A 167 6.49 5.27 4.57
N THR A 168 5.22 5.57 4.87
CA THR A 168 4.71 6.94 4.88
C THR A 168 4.10 7.35 6.22
N PRO A 169 4.10 8.66 6.55
CA PRO A 169 3.33 9.19 7.68
C PRO A 169 1.82 8.89 7.57
N ASN A 170 1.27 8.76 6.36
CA ASN A 170 -0.13 8.40 6.15
C ASN A 170 -0.45 6.97 6.63
N ASP A 171 0.50 6.04 6.56
CA ASP A 171 0.36 4.71 7.14
C ASP A 171 0.28 4.79 8.68
N GLY A 172 1.10 5.66 9.27
CA GLY A 172 1.05 5.94 10.70
C GLY A 172 -0.28 6.55 11.15
N LEU A 173 -0.78 7.57 10.44
CA LEU A 173 -2.08 8.18 10.73
C LEU A 173 -3.23 7.19 10.59
N ALA A 174 -3.17 6.33 9.59
CA ALA A 174 -4.14 5.27 9.39
C ALA A 174 -4.12 4.24 10.53
N ALA A 175 -2.92 3.81 10.94
CA ALA A 175 -2.74 2.89 12.05
C ALA A 175 -3.26 3.47 13.36
N ASP A 176 -2.98 4.75 13.64
CA ASP A 176 -3.46 5.47 14.81
C ASP A 176 -5.00 5.52 14.86
N SER A 177 -5.63 5.82 13.72
CA SER A 177 -7.09 5.89 13.62
C SER A 177 -7.79 4.56 13.93
N ALA A 178 -7.12 3.44 13.73
CA ALA A 178 -7.61 2.09 14.02
C ALA A 178 -7.03 1.49 15.31
N SER A 179 -6.22 2.24 16.03
CA SER A 179 -5.50 1.77 17.24
C SER A 179 -4.65 0.52 16.98
N LEU A 180 -4.05 0.43 15.78
CA LEU A 180 -3.16 -0.66 15.38
C LEU A 180 -1.69 -0.23 15.50
N PRO A 181 -0.78 -1.15 15.88
CA PRO A 181 0.64 -0.88 15.87
C PRO A 181 1.15 -0.67 14.43
N PHE A 182 2.02 0.33 14.27
CA PHE A 182 2.67 0.67 13.01
C PHE A 182 4.18 0.46 13.11
N ILE A 183 4.74 -0.28 12.16
CA ILE A 183 6.19 -0.39 11.95
C ILE A 183 6.52 0.35 10.67
N ALA A 184 7.39 1.35 10.76
CA ALA A 184 7.80 2.13 9.61
C ALA A 184 9.08 1.56 8.98
N VAL A 185 9.13 1.54 7.65
CA VAL A 185 10.31 1.17 6.86
C VAL A 185 10.72 2.35 6.00
N ALA A 186 11.99 2.82 6.12
CA ALA A 186 12.46 4.01 5.40
C ALA A 186 12.98 3.65 3.99
N THR A 187 12.17 2.90 3.25
CA THR A 187 12.51 2.39 1.91
C THR A 187 11.81 3.16 0.78
N GLY A 188 10.90 4.08 1.13
CA GLY A 188 10.14 4.90 0.21
C GLY A 188 10.66 6.34 0.11
N ALA A 189 9.73 7.30 0.12
CA ALA A 189 10.03 8.72 -0.07
C ALA A 189 10.48 9.44 1.22
N TYR A 190 10.20 8.87 2.39
CA TYR A 190 10.47 9.47 3.69
C TYR A 190 11.72 8.85 4.34
N THR A 191 12.51 9.70 4.98
CA THR A 191 13.69 9.27 5.75
C THR A 191 13.28 8.63 7.09
N ALA A 192 14.16 7.82 7.66
CA ALA A 192 13.93 7.27 9.01
C ALA A 192 13.76 8.38 10.08
N ALA A 193 14.41 9.53 9.91
CA ALA A 193 14.26 10.66 10.83
C ALA A 193 12.83 11.24 10.80
N GLU A 194 12.25 11.40 9.60
CA GLU A 194 10.87 11.86 9.44
C GLU A 194 9.87 10.82 10.00
N LEU A 195 10.10 9.55 9.72
CA LEU A 195 9.24 8.46 10.20
C LEU A 195 9.29 8.27 11.72
N ARG A 196 10.41 8.60 12.39
CA ARG A 196 10.47 8.64 13.87
C ARG A 196 9.59 9.74 14.47
N GLY A 197 9.16 10.72 13.69
CA GLY A 197 8.18 11.73 14.09
C GLY A 197 6.73 11.24 14.07
N THR A 198 6.46 10.02 13.63
CA THR A 198 5.14 9.39 13.60
C THR A 198 4.87 8.56 14.88
N ASN A 199 3.73 7.89 14.92
CA ASN A 199 3.36 6.93 15.98
C ASN A 199 3.99 5.54 15.80
N ALA A 200 5.01 5.37 14.96
CA ALA A 200 5.64 4.08 14.71
C ALA A 200 6.25 3.48 15.98
N VAL A 201 5.90 2.23 16.30
CA VAL A 201 6.47 1.48 17.43
C VAL A 201 7.90 1.02 17.15
N LEU A 202 8.28 0.96 15.86
CA LEU A 202 9.61 0.69 15.37
C LEU A 202 9.81 1.40 14.04
N VAL A 203 11.00 1.94 13.80
CA VAL A 203 11.43 2.47 12.50
C VAL A 203 12.71 1.74 12.09
N VAL A 204 12.70 1.09 10.94
CA VAL A 204 13.88 0.44 10.34
C VAL A 204 14.29 1.16 9.06
N ASP A 205 15.60 1.22 8.81
CA ASP A 205 16.13 1.88 7.61
C ASP A 205 15.83 1.06 6.33
N ASP A 206 15.85 -0.27 6.45
CA ASP A 206 15.57 -1.20 5.35
C ASP A 206 15.13 -2.59 5.87
N LEU A 207 14.56 -3.41 4.98
CA LEU A 207 14.11 -4.77 5.29
C LEU A 207 15.24 -5.83 5.27
N VAL A 208 16.47 -5.44 4.97
CA VAL A 208 17.62 -6.37 5.01
C VAL A 208 18.25 -6.38 6.40
N ARG A 209 18.59 -5.20 6.92
CA ARG A 209 19.25 -5.06 8.22
C ARG A 209 18.26 -5.02 9.39
N GLY A 210 17.09 -4.40 9.17
CA GLY A 210 16.07 -4.22 10.20
C GLY A 210 15.10 -5.40 10.35
N LEU A 211 15.27 -6.49 9.58
CA LEU A 211 14.30 -7.59 9.57
C LEU A 211 14.18 -8.31 10.92
N ASP A 212 15.28 -8.56 11.60
CA ASP A 212 15.25 -9.26 12.89
C ASP A 212 14.57 -8.40 13.97
N ASP A 213 14.83 -7.10 14.00
CA ASP A 213 14.16 -6.15 14.91
C ASP A 213 12.66 -6.06 14.61
N LEU A 214 12.27 -6.01 13.32
CA LEU A 214 10.88 -6.02 12.88
C LEU A 214 10.17 -7.29 13.38
N LEU A 215 10.74 -8.46 13.14
CA LEU A 215 10.15 -9.73 13.53
C LEU A 215 10.11 -9.89 15.06
N GLY A 216 11.12 -9.38 15.77
CA GLY A 216 11.16 -9.34 17.23
C GLY A 216 10.05 -8.47 17.81
N THR A 217 9.87 -7.27 17.27
CA THR A 217 8.79 -6.36 17.70
C THR A 217 7.41 -6.95 17.46
N ILE A 218 7.15 -7.57 16.31
CA ILE A 218 5.88 -8.26 16.06
C ILE A 218 5.63 -9.38 17.07
N ALA A 219 6.67 -10.18 17.38
CA ALA A 219 6.56 -11.25 18.37
C ALA A 219 6.27 -10.71 19.78
N GLU A 220 6.77 -9.53 20.14
CA GLU A 220 6.46 -8.87 21.41
C GLU A 220 5.01 -8.37 21.45
N LEU A 221 4.53 -7.76 20.37
CA LEU A 221 3.14 -7.32 20.25
C LEU A 221 2.18 -8.51 20.38
N ASN A 222 2.50 -9.63 19.75
CA ASN A 222 1.69 -10.85 19.81
C ASN A 222 1.65 -11.50 21.20
N ARG A 223 2.62 -11.23 22.09
CA ARG A 223 2.61 -11.72 23.49
C ARG A 223 1.79 -10.83 24.42
N ARG A 224 1.55 -9.58 24.05
CA ARG A 224 0.84 -8.59 24.90
C ARG A 224 -0.67 -8.54 24.64
N GLY A 225 -1.11 -8.96 23.45
CA GLY A 225 -2.51 -9.06 23.05
C GLY A 225 -3.07 -10.45 23.35
#